data_3c0638d40f842bc618a84d2de4b60249
#
_entry.id   3c0638d40f842bc618a84d2de4b60249
#
_cell.length_a   1.000
_cell.length_b   1.000
_cell.length_c   1.000
_cell.angle_alpha   90.00
_cell.angle_beta   90.00
_cell.angle_gamma   90.00
#
_symmetry.space_group_name_H-M   'P 1'
#
loop_
_entity.id
_entity.type
_entity.pdbx_description
1 polymer ?
#
loop_
_entity_poly.entity_id
_entity_poly.type
_entity_poly.pdbx_seq_one_letter_code
_entity_poly.pdbx_strand_id
1 'polypeptide(L)'
;MRALLSLRQADHLPHILLEEVPSPRRLAPFTAALAMRTTDEDEAGQPLSTGRMVILHDPVEQIGWNGTFRVVAQMRAQVDSEMIGDPMLSEGIWGWMLDCLDTAGAGLHDLTGTVTREVSETFGGLELRGSSLFVEVRASWTPNSEYLGEHLSGWADVMRRTAGIVPARHLEGV
;
A
#
# COMPACT_ATOMS: atom_id res chain seq x y z
N MET A 1 12.73 8.28 17.33
CA MET A 1 12.65 9.69 16.88
C MET A 1 12.93 9.88 15.40
N ARG A 2 14.07 9.41 14.87
CA ARG A 2 14.42 9.58 13.44
C ARG A 2 13.41 8.93 12.48
N ALA A 3 12.88 7.76 12.80
CA ALA A 3 11.89 7.07 11.99
C ALA A 3 10.60 7.90 11.79
N LEU A 4 10.08 8.48 12.87
CA LEU A 4 8.89 9.34 12.79
C LEU A 4 9.15 10.63 12.04
N LEU A 5 10.35 11.20 12.19
CA LEU A 5 10.75 12.39 11.44
C LEU A 5 10.86 12.10 9.94
N SER A 6 11.39 10.94 9.55
CA SER A 6 11.47 10.54 8.15
C SER A 6 10.10 10.37 7.52
N LEU A 7 9.12 9.86 8.26
CA LEU A 7 7.72 9.76 7.81
C LEU A 7 7.08 11.14 7.60
N ARG A 8 7.36 12.08 8.50
CA ARG A 8 6.87 13.47 8.36
C ARG A 8 7.51 14.23 7.20
N GLN A 9 8.73 13.89 6.83
CA GLN A 9 9.40 14.48 5.66
C GLN A 9 8.83 13.97 4.34
N ALA A 10 8.10 12.87 4.35
CA ALA A 10 7.38 12.33 3.20
C ALA A 10 6.01 12.99 2.96
N ASP A 11 5.73 14.14 3.58
CA ASP A 11 4.43 14.82 3.59
C ASP A 11 3.90 15.23 2.21
N HIS A 12 4.69 15.11 1.16
CA HIS A 12 4.26 15.49 -0.18
C HIS A 12 4.24 14.30 -1.13
N LEU A 13 3.20 13.49 -0.99
CA LEU A 13 2.94 12.39 -1.92
C LEU A 13 1.83 12.79 -2.88
N PRO A 14 2.13 12.97 -4.19
CA PRO A 14 1.12 13.32 -5.18
C PRO A 14 -0.04 12.31 -5.17
N HIS A 15 -1.27 12.83 -5.24
CA HIS A 15 -2.50 12.03 -5.28
C HIS A 15 -2.79 11.19 -4.03
N ILE A 16 -2.03 11.35 -2.96
CA ILE A 16 -2.22 10.59 -1.72
C ILE A 16 -2.44 11.55 -0.54
N LEU A 17 -3.50 11.31 0.20
CA LEU A 17 -3.75 11.93 1.50
C LEU A 17 -3.30 10.99 2.60
N LEU A 18 -2.54 11.52 3.54
CA LEU A 18 -2.06 10.82 4.73
C LEU A 18 -2.77 11.34 5.97
N GLU A 19 -3.11 10.43 6.85
CA GLU A 19 -3.67 10.74 8.16
C GLU A 19 -3.03 9.83 9.21
N GLU A 20 -2.51 10.42 10.28
CA GLU A 20 -2.07 9.65 11.44
C GLU A 20 -3.30 9.12 12.18
N VAL A 21 -3.34 7.83 12.44
CA VAL A 21 -4.47 7.16 13.08
C VAL A 21 -4.01 6.42 14.34
N PRO A 22 -4.93 6.08 15.26
CA PRO A 22 -4.58 5.26 16.42
C PRO A 22 -3.92 3.95 15.99
N SER A 23 -2.76 3.67 16.57
CA SER A 23 -2.00 2.47 16.26
C SER A 23 -2.50 1.26 17.06
N PRO A 24 -2.30 0.03 16.54
CA PRO A 24 -2.60 -1.18 17.28
C PRO A 24 -1.79 -1.23 18.59
N ARG A 25 -2.45 -1.59 19.65
CA ARG A 25 -1.80 -1.81 20.95
C ARG A 25 -1.33 -3.25 21.07
N ARG A 26 -0.29 -3.51 21.83
CA ARG A 26 0.24 -4.83 22.22
C ARG A 26 1.03 -5.58 21.14
N LEU A 27 1.31 -5.00 19.98
CA LEU A 27 2.16 -5.64 18.98
C LEU A 27 3.64 -5.36 19.20
N ALA A 28 3.95 -4.17 19.71
CA ALA A 28 5.31 -3.75 20.04
C ALA A 28 5.27 -2.62 21.06
N PRO A 29 6.40 -2.33 21.75
CA PRO A 29 6.49 -1.21 22.69
C PRO A 29 6.18 0.15 22.05
N PHE A 30 6.59 0.35 20.80
CA PHE A 30 6.36 1.58 20.05
C PHE A 30 5.68 1.26 18.75
N THR A 31 4.59 1.95 18.47
CA THR A 31 3.80 1.76 17.25
C THR A 31 3.33 3.09 16.71
N ALA A 32 3.25 3.18 15.38
CA ALA A 32 2.64 4.30 14.68
C ALA A 32 1.82 3.77 13.50
N ALA A 33 0.71 4.39 13.19
CA ALA A 33 -0.15 3.99 12.09
C ALA A 33 -0.55 5.19 11.23
N LEU A 34 -0.48 4.99 9.92
CA LEU A 34 -0.87 5.97 8.92
C LEU A 34 -1.99 5.37 8.06
N ALA A 35 -3.07 6.09 7.92
CA ALA A 35 -4.08 5.81 6.90
C ALA A 35 -3.73 6.59 5.63
N MET A 36 -3.95 5.97 4.48
CA MET A 36 -3.64 6.51 3.17
C MET A 36 -4.86 6.35 2.27
N ARG A 37 -5.11 7.35 1.43
CA ARG A 37 -6.13 7.25 0.39
C ARG A 37 -5.74 8.11 -0.80
N THR A 38 -6.21 7.72 -1.98
CA THR A 38 -6.06 8.55 -3.17
C THR A 38 -6.97 9.78 -3.09
N THR A 39 -6.51 10.92 -3.62
CA THR A 39 -7.35 12.11 -3.80
C THR A 39 -8.32 11.93 -4.96
N ASP A 40 -7.94 11.10 -5.93
CA ASP A 40 -8.78 10.74 -7.07
C ASP A 40 -9.89 9.79 -6.59
N GLU A 41 -11.09 10.03 -7.08
CA GLU A 41 -12.30 9.31 -6.67
C GLU A 41 -12.97 8.64 -7.88
N ASP A 42 -13.74 7.61 -7.61
CA ASP A 42 -14.59 6.97 -8.58
C ASP A 42 -15.91 7.77 -8.79
N GLU A 43 -16.79 7.27 -9.65
CA GLU A 43 -18.08 7.91 -9.93
C GLU A 43 -19.00 8.01 -8.70
N ALA A 44 -18.78 7.16 -7.70
CA ALA A 44 -19.53 7.16 -6.44
C ALA A 44 -18.90 8.08 -5.38
N GLY A 45 -17.81 8.79 -5.70
CA GLY A 45 -17.10 9.66 -4.76
C GLY A 45 -16.23 8.89 -3.77
N GLN A 46 -15.87 7.64 -4.06
CA GLN A 46 -14.99 6.85 -3.21
C GLN A 46 -13.54 6.91 -3.71
N PRO A 47 -12.55 6.93 -2.82
CA PRO A 47 -11.16 6.87 -3.24
C PRO A 47 -10.90 5.66 -4.14
N LEU A 48 -10.10 5.83 -5.19
CA LEU A 48 -9.71 4.74 -6.08
C LEU A 48 -8.88 3.67 -5.36
N SER A 49 -8.09 4.08 -4.38
CA SER A 49 -7.34 3.17 -3.52
C SER A 49 -7.29 3.70 -2.09
N THR A 50 -7.34 2.79 -1.15
CA THR A 50 -7.11 3.05 0.27
C THR A 50 -6.00 2.16 0.78
N GLY A 51 -5.33 2.57 1.83
CA GLY A 51 -4.25 1.80 2.41
C GLY A 51 -3.95 2.20 3.85
N ARG A 52 -3.07 1.44 4.44
CA ARG A 52 -2.58 1.68 5.79
C ARG A 52 -1.14 1.20 5.90
N MET A 53 -0.35 1.92 6.66
CA MET A 53 1.00 1.50 7.03
C MET A 53 1.15 1.59 8.54
N VAL A 54 1.56 0.48 9.14
CA VAL A 54 1.84 0.40 10.57
C VAL A 54 3.33 0.15 10.75
N ILE A 55 3.95 0.97 11.58
CA ILE A 55 5.35 0.84 11.96
C ILE A 55 5.39 0.31 13.38
N LEU A 56 6.12 -0.79 13.54
CA LEU A 56 6.37 -1.42 14.84
C LEU A 56 7.85 -1.26 15.17
N HIS A 57 8.15 -0.89 16.40
CA HIS A 57 9.51 -0.80 16.89
C HIS A 57 9.62 -1.50 18.24
N ASP A 58 10.57 -2.41 18.33
CA ASP A 58 10.96 -3.07 19.57
C ASP A 58 12.49 -3.02 19.68
N PRO A 59 13.05 -2.30 20.66
CA PRO A 59 14.49 -2.27 20.87
C PRO A 59 15.11 -3.64 21.16
N VAL A 60 14.29 -4.56 21.67
CA VAL A 60 14.65 -5.98 21.81
C VAL A 60 14.04 -6.72 20.64
N GLU A 61 14.86 -7.19 19.73
CA GLU A 61 14.40 -7.87 18.50
C GLU A 61 13.35 -8.95 18.80
N GLN A 62 12.22 -8.86 18.12
CA GLN A 62 11.22 -9.92 18.16
C GLN A 62 11.60 -11.06 17.22
N ILE A 63 11.18 -12.27 17.57
CA ILE A 63 11.41 -13.45 16.75
C ILE A 63 10.81 -13.26 15.37
N GLY A 64 11.60 -13.52 14.34
CA GLY A 64 11.18 -13.44 12.94
C GLY A 64 11.33 -12.08 12.28
N TRP A 65 11.65 -11.02 13.06
CA TRP A 65 11.88 -9.71 12.46
C TRP A 65 13.27 -9.57 11.85
N ASN A 66 14.27 -10.16 12.48
CA ASN A 66 15.69 -9.94 12.15
C ASN A 66 16.05 -8.45 12.10
N GLY A 67 15.49 -7.70 13.03
CA GLY A 67 15.67 -6.26 13.16
C GLY A 67 14.79 -5.70 14.28
N THR A 68 14.95 -4.42 14.57
CA THR A 68 14.21 -3.72 15.63
C THR A 68 12.96 -3.01 15.13
N PHE A 69 12.77 -2.90 13.82
CA PHE A 69 11.59 -2.35 13.19
C PHE A 69 10.87 -3.40 12.34
N ARG A 70 9.56 -3.27 12.25
CA ARG A 70 8.74 -4.05 11.33
C ARG A 70 7.68 -3.15 10.70
N VAL A 71 7.54 -3.24 9.40
CA VAL A 71 6.50 -2.55 8.64
C VAL A 71 5.40 -3.54 8.33
N VAL A 72 4.16 -3.13 8.54
CA VAL A 72 2.97 -3.86 8.10
C VAL A 72 2.16 -2.90 7.23
N ALA A 73 1.95 -3.26 5.98
CA ALA A 73 1.25 -2.41 5.03
C ALA A 73 0.08 -3.15 4.38
N GLN A 74 -0.96 -2.41 4.08
CA GLN A 74 -2.16 -2.91 3.43
C GLN A 74 -2.62 -1.88 2.40
N MET A 75 -3.14 -2.33 1.27
CA MET A 75 -3.84 -1.49 0.32
C MET A 75 -5.00 -2.26 -0.31
N ARG A 76 -6.03 -1.53 -0.71
CA ARG A 76 -7.18 -2.06 -1.43
C ARG A 76 -7.51 -1.11 -2.58
N ALA A 77 -7.72 -1.66 -3.75
CA ALA A 77 -8.10 -0.89 -4.94
C ALA A 77 -9.10 -1.66 -5.78
N GLN A 78 -9.98 -0.93 -6.44
CA GLN A 78 -10.78 -1.48 -7.53
C GLN A 78 -9.93 -1.45 -8.79
N VAL A 79 -9.88 -2.56 -9.50
CA VAL A 79 -9.19 -2.68 -10.78
C VAL A 79 -10.19 -3.01 -11.88
N ASP A 80 -9.76 -2.86 -13.14
CA ASP A 80 -10.61 -3.12 -14.29
C ASP A 80 -11.17 -4.55 -14.24
N SER A 81 -12.49 -4.66 -14.41
CA SER A 81 -13.18 -5.95 -14.42
C SER A 81 -12.71 -6.90 -15.53
N GLU A 82 -12.08 -6.37 -16.58
CA GLU A 82 -11.46 -7.19 -17.63
C GLU A 82 -10.32 -8.07 -17.08
N MET A 83 -9.72 -7.66 -15.97
CA MET A 83 -8.65 -8.41 -15.31
C MET A 83 -9.13 -9.62 -14.50
N ILE A 84 -10.44 -9.82 -14.35
CA ILE A 84 -11.00 -10.95 -13.59
C ILE A 84 -10.49 -12.29 -14.13
N GLY A 85 -10.40 -12.41 -15.44
CA GLY A 85 -9.95 -13.64 -16.10
C GLY A 85 -8.42 -13.79 -16.21
N ASP A 86 -7.64 -12.83 -15.74
CA ASP A 86 -6.18 -12.90 -15.84
C ASP A 86 -5.60 -13.77 -14.70
N PRO A 87 -5.04 -14.96 -15.02
CA PRO A 87 -4.47 -15.82 -13.98
C PRO A 87 -3.16 -15.27 -13.40
N MET A 88 -2.51 -14.29 -14.06
CA MET A 88 -1.24 -13.70 -13.64
C MET A 88 -1.42 -12.40 -12.84
N LEU A 89 -2.65 -12.00 -12.59
CA LEU A 89 -2.91 -10.70 -11.94
C LEU A 89 -2.25 -10.59 -10.56
N SER A 90 -2.41 -11.60 -9.72
CA SER A 90 -1.86 -11.58 -8.35
C SER A 90 -0.33 -11.51 -8.35
N GLU A 91 0.32 -12.30 -9.18
CA GLU A 91 1.78 -12.27 -9.34
C GLU A 91 2.25 -10.93 -9.92
N GLY A 92 1.51 -10.38 -10.87
CA GLY A 92 1.78 -9.08 -11.46
C GLY A 92 1.73 -7.95 -10.43
N ILE A 93 0.71 -7.93 -9.60
CA ILE A 93 0.55 -6.93 -8.54
C ILE A 93 1.66 -7.06 -7.49
N TRP A 94 1.98 -8.28 -7.09
CA TRP A 94 3.10 -8.53 -6.18
C TRP A 94 4.43 -8.02 -6.75
N GLY A 95 4.69 -8.27 -8.04
CA GLY A 95 5.85 -7.74 -8.76
C GLY A 95 5.87 -6.21 -8.81
N TRP A 96 4.74 -5.57 -9.05
CA TRP A 96 4.63 -4.10 -9.02
C TRP A 96 4.99 -3.53 -7.65
N MET A 97 4.54 -4.20 -6.59
CA MET A 97 4.87 -3.79 -5.22
C MET A 97 6.38 -3.84 -4.98
N LEU A 98 7.04 -4.93 -5.38
CA LEU A 98 8.48 -5.07 -5.28
C LEU A 98 9.22 -3.96 -6.06
N ASP A 99 8.79 -3.71 -7.29
CA ASP A 99 9.38 -2.67 -8.14
C ASP A 99 9.20 -1.27 -7.56
N CYS A 100 8.03 -0.96 -7.02
CA CYS A 100 7.75 0.34 -6.41
C CYS A 100 8.61 0.58 -5.17
N LEU A 101 8.75 -0.42 -4.31
CA LEU A 101 9.58 -0.33 -3.11
C LEU A 101 11.06 -0.20 -3.49
N ASP A 102 11.54 -0.97 -4.44
CA ASP A 102 12.91 -0.90 -4.93
C ASP A 102 13.22 0.46 -5.57
N THR A 103 12.35 0.94 -6.44
CA THR A 103 12.51 2.24 -7.10
C THR A 103 12.51 3.40 -6.11
N ALA A 104 11.74 3.29 -5.03
CA ALA A 104 11.71 4.29 -3.95
C ALA A 104 12.96 4.23 -3.04
N GLY A 105 13.82 3.23 -3.20
CA GLY A 105 14.99 3.05 -2.34
C GLY A 105 14.68 2.40 -1.00
N ALA A 106 13.51 1.77 -0.87
CA ALA A 106 13.07 1.10 0.35
C ALA A 106 13.74 -0.27 0.50
N GLY A 107 15.00 -0.29 0.95
CA GLY A 107 15.71 -1.52 1.25
C GLY A 107 15.02 -2.31 2.37
N LEU A 108 14.77 -3.58 2.12
CA LEU A 108 14.02 -4.42 3.04
C LEU A 108 14.46 -5.89 2.97
N HIS A 109 14.10 -6.65 3.99
CA HIS A 109 14.27 -8.10 4.05
C HIS A 109 13.14 -8.76 4.85
N ASP A 110 13.10 -10.09 4.83
CA ASP A 110 12.06 -10.89 5.49
C ASP A 110 10.65 -10.47 5.09
N LEU A 111 10.44 -10.25 3.79
CA LEU A 111 9.17 -9.86 3.22
C LEU A 111 8.22 -11.06 3.12
N THR A 112 7.02 -10.86 3.63
CA THR A 112 5.90 -11.80 3.46
C THR A 112 4.64 -11.03 3.08
N GLY A 113 3.69 -11.71 2.48
CA GLY A 113 2.42 -11.06 2.21
C GLY A 113 1.44 -11.92 1.42
N THR A 114 0.29 -11.33 1.16
CA THR A 114 -0.80 -11.95 0.41
C THR A 114 -1.38 -10.95 -0.58
N VAL A 115 -1.82 -11.46 -1.71
CA VAL A 115 -2.65 -10.73 -2.67
C VAL A 115 -4.00 -11.42 -2.72
N THR A 116 -5.06 -10.70 -2.40
CA THR A 116 -6.43 -11.21 -2.41
C THR A 116 -7.19 -10.59 -3.57
N ARG A 117 -7.88 -11.40 -4.31
CA ARG A 117 -8.79 -10.97 -5.38
C ARG A 117 -10.22 -11.18 -4.90
N GLU A 118 -11.03 -10.13 -4.98
CA GLU A 118 -12.44 -10.18 -4.60
C GLU A 118 -13.28 -9.82 -5.82
N VAL A 119 -14.00 -10.80 -6.33
CA VAL A 119 -14.92 -10.62 -7.45
C VAL A 119 -16.33 -10.52 -6.90
N SER A 120 -17.02 -9.42 -7.21
CA SER A 120 -18.42 -9.23 -6.87
C SER A 120 -19.26 -9.24 -8.13
N GLU A 121 -20.28 -10.09 -8.13
CA GLU A 121 -21.26 -10.17 -9.20
C GLU A 121 -22.62 -9.71 -8.67
N THR A 122 -23.24 -8.76 -9.37
CA THR A 122 -24.54 -8.22 -8.97
C THR A 122 -25.65 -8.85 -9.79
N PHE A 123 -26.67 -9.35 -9.11
CA PHE A 123 -27.83 -10.00 -9.70
C PHE A 123 -29.10 -9.26 -9.32
N GLY A 124 -30.07 -9.25 -10.23
CA GLY A 124 -31.35 -8.61 -10.02
C GLY A 124 -31.29 -7.08 -10.04
N GLY A 125 -32.43 -6.44 -9.81
CA GLY A 125 -32.53 -4.98 -9.84
C GLY A 125 -32.73 -4.40 -11.22
N LEU A 126 -32.78 -3.07 -11.29
CA LEU A 126 -33.11 -2.30 -12.51
C LEU A 126 -31.93 -2.10 -13.44
N GLU A 127 -30.72 -2.25 -12.95
CA GLU A 127 -29.51 -2.04 -13.75
C GLU A 127 -28.52 -3.19 -13.53
N LEU A 128 -28.09 -3.77 -14.63
CA LEU A 128 -26.98 -4.70 -14.65
C LEU A 128 -25.68 -3.90 -14.52
N ARG A 129 -25.09 -3.92 -13.36
CA ARG A 129 -23.80 -3.25 -13.13
C ARG A 129 -22.60 -4.14 -13.42
N GLY A 130 -22.85 -5.38 -13.87
CA GLY A 130 -21.79 -6.33 -14.17
C GLY A 130 -21.02 -6.79 -12.96
N SER A 131 -19.79 -7.21 -13.20
CA SER A 131 -18.86 -7.68 -12.17
C SER A 131 -17.89 -6.56 -11.78
N SER A 132 -17.48 -6.53 -10.52
CA SER A 132 -16.38 -5.69 -10.05
C SER A 132 -15.27 -6.54 -9.47
N LEU A 133 -14.04 -6.06 -9.60
CA LEU A 133 -12.85 -6.70 -9.07
C LEU A 133 -12.14 -5.75 -8.13
N PHE A 134 -11.96 -6.20 -6.90
CA PHE A 134 -11.10 -5.54 -5.92
C PHE A 134 -9.86 -6.38 -5.68
N VAL A 135 -8.76 -5.71 -5.47
CA VAL A 135 -7.50 -6.33 -5.07
C VAL A 135 -7.07 -5.77 -3.74
N GLU A 136 -6.70 -6.64 -2.82
CA GLU A 136 -6.12 -6.27 -1.54
C GLU A 136 -4.73 -6.89 -1.42
N VAL A 137 -3.75 -6.05 -1.13
CA VAL A 137 -2.38 -6.49 -0.83
C VAL A 137 -2.12 -6.24 0.64
N ARG A 138 -1.66 -7.28 1.33
CA ARG A 138 -1.13 -7.18 2.69
C ARG A 138 0.30 -7.66 2.66
N ALA A 139 1.20 -6.86 3.17
CA ALA A 139 2.61 -7.19 3.19
C ALA A 139 3.24 -6.77 4.52
N SER A 140 4.28 -7.48 4.91
CA SER A 140 5.05 -7.17 6.10
C SER A 140 6.51 -7.43 5.81
N TRP A 141 7.37 -6.53 6.26
CA TRP A 141 8.82 -6.63 6.04
C TRP A 141 9.60 -5.92 7.14
N THR A 142 10.89 -6.22 7.19
CA THR A 142 11.84 -5.53 8.03
C THR A 142 12.62 -4.51 7.18
N PRO A 143 12.57 -3.21 7.51
CA PRO A 143 13.35 -2.22 6.80
C PRO A 143 14.85 -2.35 7.13
N ASN A 144 15.72 -2.10 6.14
CA ASN A 144 17.18 -2.15 6.33
C ASN A 144 17.71 -0.97 7.12
N SER A 145 16.91 0.10 7.28
CA SER A 145 17.30 1.27 8.06
C SER A 145 16.09 1.88 8.76
N GLU A 146 16.33 2.81 9.66
CA GLU A 146 15.27 3.56 10.34
C GLU A 146 14.68 4.71 9.52
N TYR A 147 15.14 4.92 8.29
CA TYR A 147 14.59 5.89 7.35
C TYR A 147 13.38 5.29 6.64
N LEU A 148 12.19 5.56 7.15
CA LEU A 148 10.95 4.91 6.72
C LEU A 148 10.19 5.71 5.65
N GLY A 149 10.63 6.91 5.33
CA GLY A 149 10.00 7.75 4.31
C GLY A 149 9.96 7.11 2.92
N GLU A 150 11.02 6.40 2.55
CA GLU A 150 11.10 5.67 1.27
C GLU A 150 10.12 4.52 1.21
N HIS A 151 9.88 3.84 2.34
CA HIS A 151 8.88 2.77 2.44
C HIS A 151 7.47 3.32 2.26
N LEU A 152 7.17 4.46 2.86
CA LEU A 152 5.89 5.16 2.70
C LEU A 152 5.70 5.65 1.26
N SER A 153 6.72 6.25 0.68
CA SER A 153 6.71 6.71 -0.72
C SER A 153 6.50 5.54 -1.69
N GLY A 154 7.21 4.44 -1.49
CA GLY A 154 7.05 3.23 -2.30
C GLY A 154 5.64 2.64 -2.20
N TRP A 155 5.07 2.60 -1.00
CA TRP A 155 3.71 2.11 -0.80
C TRP A 155 2.67 3.02 -1.46
N ALA A 156 2.86 4.33 -1.40
CA ALA A 156 2.03 5.28 -2.13
C ALA A 156 2.07 5.03 -3.64
N ASP A 157 3.24 4.68 -4.19
CA ASP A 157 3.38 4.30 -5.60
C ASP A 157 2.61 3.01 -5.94
N VAL A 158 2.64 2.03 -5.06
CA VAL A 158 1.84 0.81 -5.22
C VAL A 158 0.36 1.15 -5.32
N MET A 159 -0.14 2.00 -4.44
CA MET A 159 -1.53 2.44 -4.44
C MET A 159 -1.91 3.17 -5.73
N ARG A 160 -1.07 4.12 -6.17
CA ARG A 160 -1.30 4.86 -7.41
C ARG A 160 -1.30 3.93 -8.62
N ARG A 161 -0.31 3.07 -8.73
CA ARG A 161 -0.16 2.15 -9.86
C ARG A 161 -1.32 1.18 -9.96
N THR A 162 -1.74 0.61 -8.84
CA THR A 162 -2.87 -0.32 -8.80
C THR A 162 -4.19 0.38 -9.14
N ALA A 163 -4.34 1.64 -8.74
CA ALA A 163 -5.50 2.47 -9.06
C ALA A 163 -5.49 3.02 -10.50
N GLY A 164 -4.43 2.78 -11.26
CA GLY A 164 -4.29 3.31 -12.63
C GLY A 164 -3.92 4.79 -12.69
N ILE A 165 -3.43 5.38 -11.61
CA ILE A 165 -2.97 6.77 -11.57
C ILE A 165 -1.53 6.84 -12.07
N VAL A 166 -1.34 7.53 -13.21
CA VAL A 166 -0.01 7.71 -13.81
C VAL A 166 0.64 8.96 -13.24
N PRO A 167 1.88 8.88 -12.70
CA PRO A 167 2.59 10.07 -12.24
C PRO A 167 2.87 11.04 -13.39
N ALA A 168 2.70 12.35 -13.15
CA ALA A 168 2.89 13.40 -14.14
C ALA A 168 4.29 13.39 -14.81
N ARG A 169 5.28 12.81 -14.16
CA ARG A 169 6.66 12.69 -14.70
C ARG A 169 6.77 11.82 -15.95
N HIS A 170 5.80 10.95 -16.22
CA HIS A 170 5.80 10.14 -17.45
C HIS A 170 5.30 10.91 -18.65
N LEU A 171 4.64 12.06 -18.46
CA LEU A 171 4.14 12.91 -19.56
C LEU A 171 5.18 13.91 -20.07
N GLU A 172 6.24 14.18 -19.29
CA GLU A 172 7.32 15.10 -19.67
C GLU A 172 8.44 14.43 -20.47
N GLY A 173 8.44 13.11 -20.58
CA GLY A 173 9.46 12.32 -21.28
C GLY A 173 9.06 11.83 -22.68
N VAL A 174 7.96 12.35 -23.21
CA VAL A 174 7.46 11.99 -24.55
C VAL A 174 7.73 13.10 -25.53
#